data_df5125903d43ee207e1126f1283709f8
#
_entry.id   df5125903d43ee207e1126f1283709f8
#
_cell.length_a   1.000
_cell.length_b   1.000
_cell.length_c   1.000
_cell.angle_alpha   90.00
_cell.angle_beta   90.00
_cell.angle_gamma   90.00
#
_symmetry.space_group_name_H-M   'P 1'
#
loop_
_entity.id
_entity.type
_entity.pdbx_description
1 polymer ?
#
loop_
_entity_poly.entity_id
_entity_poly.type
_entity_poly.pdbx_seq_one_letter_code
_entity_poly.pdbx_strand_id
1 'polypeptide(L)'
;MNDYADILIPLALPGTFTYLVPQEMVGRLMVGCRVVVQFGAKRYYTGIVARLHNEPPQAGITVKAICGVTDTTPILQPKQIKFWQWISQYYLCTVGEVMKAALPAGLKPESETLLVRNDDFEPENHRLTARDLSILNLLDDGKSHRLIDLERKLKATNMLPAVKRLMELEAISISENLSRGFKPKKETHVRLTDAYFSEEKLNALFDTLRRAPAQEALLLRYL
;
A
#
# COMPACT_ATOMS: atom_id res chain seq x y z
N MET A 1 -25.81 -0.26 10.38
CA MET A 1 -24.36 -0.53 10.57
C MET A 1 -24.04 -1.65 9.60
N ASN A 2 -23.00 -1.57 8.82
CA ASN A 2 -22.72 -2.64 7.82
C ASN A 2 -21.77 -3.67 8.46
N ASP A 3 -22.25 -4.88 8.67
CA ASP A 3 -21.50 -5.94 9.35
C ASP A 3 -20.64 -6.76 8.37
N TYR A 4 -20.95 -6.67 7.07
CA TYR A 4 -20.27 -7.42 6.02
C TYR A 4 -19.84 -6.53 4.86
N ALA A 5 -18.78 -6.97 4.19
CA ALA A 5 -18.27 -6.35 2.98
C ALA A 5 -17.96 -7.39 1.92
N ASP A 6 -18.43 -7.15 0.71
CA ASP A 6 -18.03 -7.93 -0.47
C ASP A 6 -16.76 -7.33 -1.06
N ILE A 7 -15.73 -8.15 -1.16
CA ILE A 7 -14.39 -7.74 -1.58
C ILE A 7 -14.06 -8.34 -2.95
N LEU A 8 -13.61 -7.48 -3.86
CA LEU A 8 -12.97 -7.87 -5.11
C LEU A 8 -11.51 -8.18 -4.85
N ILE A 9 -11.09 -9.38 -5.19
CA ILE A 9 -9.68 -9.82 -5.05
C ILE A 9 -9.06 -9.93 -6.45
N PRO A 10 -7.77 -9.59 -6.65
CA PRO A 10 -7.10 -9.62 -7.95
C PRO A 10 -6.75 -11.06 -8.38
N LEU A 11 -7.71 -11.93 -8.39
CA LEU A 11 -7.59 -13.33 -8.80
C LEU A 11 -8.56 -13.63 -9.95
N ALA A 12 -8.19 -14.61 -10.78
CA ALA A 12 -9.05 -15.13 -11.84
C ALA A 12 -10.13 -16.06 -11.25
N LEU A 13 -10.94 -15.53 -10.32
CA LEU A 13 -12.04 -16.23 -9.66
C LEU A 13 -13.34 -15.44 -9.85
N PRO A 14 -14.47 -16.14 -10.04
CA PRO A 14 -15.75 -15.47 -10.24
C PRO A 14 -16.26 -14.79 -8.96
N GLY A 15 -16.87 -13.63 -9.13
CA GLY A 15 -17.60 -12.93 -8.09
C GLY A 15 -16.76 -12.12 -7.10
N THR A 16 -17.38 -11.84 -5.98
CA THR A 16 -16.81 -11.17 -4.82
C THR A 16 -16.79 -12.12 -3.63
N PHE A 17 -15.99 -11.81 -2.63
CA PHE A 17 -15.87 -12.63 -1.43
C PHE A 17 -16.31 -11.81 -0.22
N THR A 18 -17.24 -12.38 0.56
CA THR A 18 -17.80 -11.71 1.74
C THR A 18 -16.88 -11.85 2.95
N TYR A 19 -16.64 -10.75 3.64
CA TYR A 19 -15.84 -10.66 4.87
C TYR A 19 -16.62 -9.93 5.95
N LEU A 20 -16.33 -10.27 7.22
CA LEU A 20 -16.83 -9.53 8.38
C LEU A 20 -16.10 -8.20 8.49
N VAL A 21 -16.82 -7.12 8.77
CA VAL A 21 -16.26 -5.81 9.04
C VAL A 21 -16.00 -5.70 10.55
N PRO A 22 -14.73 -5.59 11.01
CA PRO A 22 -14.42 -5.38 12.42
C PRO A 22 -15.05 -4.10 12.96
N GLN A 23 -15.41 -4.08 14.23
CA GLN A 23 -16.11 -2.93 14.82
C GLN A 23 -15.33 -1.62 14.74
N GLU A 24 -14.01 -1.68 14.87
CA GLU A 24 -13.10 -0.54 14.74
C GLU A 24 -13.05 0.05 13.32
N MET A 25 -13.49 -0.69 12.32
CA MET A 25 -13.54 -0.26 10.91
C MET A 25 -14.93 0.23 10.48
N VAL A 26 -15.94 0.01 11.31
CA VAL A 26 -17.31 0.47 11.04
C VAL A 26 -17.34 2.01 10.98
N GLY A 27 -17.95 2.55 9.92
CA GLY A 27 -18.01 3.99 9.67
C GLY A 27 -16.74 4.58 9.00
N ARG A 28 -15.63 3.85 8.99
CA ARG A 28 -14.39 4.26 8.29
C ARG A 28 -14.24 3.56 6.94
N LEU A 29 -14.79 2.34 6.83
CA LEU A 29 -14.73 1.56 5.61
C LEU A 29 -15.75 2.07 4.58
N MET A 30 -15.30 2.33 3.37
CA MET A 30 -16.11 2.84 2.27
C MET A 30 -15.94 1.95 1.03
N VAL A 31 -16.99 1.90 0.19
CA VAL A 31 -16.92 1.26 -1.12
C VAL A 31 -15.83 1.94 -1.96
N GLY A 32 -14.97 1.15 -2.58
CA GLY A 32 -13.82 1.63 -3.36
C GLY A 32 -12.51 1.76 -2.60
N CYS A 33 -12.50 1.55 -1.27
CA CYS A 33 -11.27 1.48 -0.49
C CYS A 33 -10.58 0.13 -0.68
N ARG A 34 -9.26 0.12 -0.58
CA ARG A 34 -8.45 -1.11 -0.51
C ARG A 34 -8.45 -1.64 0.91
N VAL A 35 -8.56 -2.95 1.00
CA VAL A 35 -8.53 -3.69 2.27
C VAL A 35 -7.63 -4.91 2.15
N VAL A 36 -6.99 -5.27 3.25
CA VAL A 36 -6.21 -6.51 3.35
C VAL A 36 -7.12 -7.60 3.89
N VAL A 37 -7.19 -8.72 3.18
CA VAL A 37 -8.02 -9.87 3.55
C VAL A 37 -7.25 -11.18 3.42
N GLN A 38 -7.54 -12.11 4.30
CA GLN A 38 -7.01 -13.46 4.18
C GLN A 38 -7.88 -14.29 3.23
N PHE A 39 -7.31 -14.76 2.14
CA PHE A 39 -7.97 -15.66 1.19
C PHE A 39 -7.34 -17.06 1.21
N GLY A 40 -8.18 -18.08 1.34
CA GLY A 40 -7.68 -19.43 1.57
C GLY A 40 -7.03 -19.61 2.95
N ALA A 41 -6.19 -20.64 3.10
CA ALA A 41 -5.60 -20.96 4.40
C ALA A 41 -4.37 -20.11 4.78
N LYS A 42 -3.63 -19.59 3.78
CA LYS A 42 -2.27 -19.09 4.01
C LYS A 42 -1.90 -17.79 3.28
N ARG A 43 -2.81 -17.16 2.52
CA ARG A 43 -2.46 -16.02 1.69
C ARG A 43 -3.28 -14.80 2.06
N TYR A 44 -2.61 -13.66 2.11
CA TYR A 44 -3.26 -12.37 2.21
C TYR A 44 -3.26 -11.69 0.83
N TYR A 45 -4.35 -10.99 0.57
CA TYR A 45 -4.50 -10.21 -0.65
C TYR A 45 -5.06 -8.85 -0.28
N THR A 46 -4.61 -7.85 -1.01
CA THR A 46 -5.31 -6.58 -1.02
C THR A 46 -6.42 -6.67 -2.03
N GLY A 47 -7.62 -6.43 -1.56
CA GLY A 47 -8.82 -6.36 -2.37
C GLY A 47 -9.43 -4.96 -2.32
N ILE A 48 -10.52 -4.78 -3.06
CA ILE A 48 -11.31 -3.55 -3.08
C ILE A 48 -12.70 -3.83 -2.56
N VAL A 49 -13.18 -2.97 -1.67
CA VAL A 49 -14.55 -3.04 -1.17
C VAL A 49 -15.51 -2.72 -2.32
N ALA A 50 -16.28 -3.73 -2.73
CA ALA A 50 -17.27 -3.58 -3.79
C ALA A 50 -18.66 -3.22 -3.26
N ARG A 51 -19.04 -3.76 -2.10
CA ARG A 51 -20.33 -3.53 -1.45
C ARG A 51 -20.20 -3.64 0.07
N LEU A 52 -20.95 -2.84 0.79
CA LEU A 52 -21.15 -2.96 2.24
C LEU A 52 -22.61 -3.33 2.48
N HIS A 53 -22.87 -4.31 3.37
CA HIS A 53 -24.22 -4.83 3.61
C HIS A 53 -24.34 -5.50 4.98
N ASN A 54 -25.58 -5.86 5.35
CA ASN A 54 -25.90 -6.59 6.58
C ASN A 54 -26.47 -7.99 6.31
N GLU A 55 -26.44 -8.43 5.06
CA GLU A 55 -26.91 -9.76 4.67
C GLU A 55 -25.95 -10.82 5.23
N PRO A 56 -26.41 -11.72 6.11
CA PRO A 56 -25.54 -12.76 6.61
C PRO A 56 -25.16 -13.74 5.47
N PRO A 57 -23.95 -14.30 5.51
CA PRO A 57 -23.54 -15.31 4.54
C PRO A 57 -24.42 -16.55 4.65
N GLN A 58 -24.39 -17.39 3.62
CA GLN A 58 -25.12 -18.65 3.62
C GLN A 58 -24.71 -19.52 4.83
N ALA A 59 -25.70 -20.21 5.43
CA ALA A 59 -25.47 -21.07 6.58
C ALA A 59 -24.36 -22.10 6.29
N GLY A 60 -23.43 -22.25 7.22
CA GLY A 60 -22.29 -23.17 7.12
C GLY A 60 -21.00 -22.57 6.54
N ILE A 61 -20.99 -21.30 6.11
CA ILE A 61 -19.77 -20.62 5.66
C ILE A 61 -19.16 -19.84 6.81
N THR A 62 -17.94 -20.18 7.20
CA THR A 62 -17.16 -19.37 8.15
C THR A 62 -16.59 -18.16 7.44
N VAL A 63 -17.11 -16.98 7.77
CA VAL A 63 -16.64 -15.71 7.22
C VAL A 63 -15.44 -15.21 8.02
N LYS A 64 -14.37 -14.82 7.31
CA LYS A 64 -13.20 -14.21 7.92
C LYS A 64 -13.39 -12.71 8.05
N ALA A 65 -12.73 -12.11 9.02
CA ALA A 65 -12.72 -10.67 9.17
C ALA A 65 -11.71 -10.00 8.20
N ILE A 66 -12.00 -8.75 7.85
CA ILE A 66 -11.03 -7.87 7.18
C ILE A 66 -9.86 -7.65 8.14
N CYS A 67 -8.62 -7.77 7.64
CA CYS A 67 -7.41 -7.64 8.44
C CYS A 67 -6.97 -6.19 8.61
N GLY A 68 -7.23 -5.32 7.62
CA GLY A 68 -6.83 -3.91 7.66
C GLY A 68 -7.40 -3.11 6.50
N VAL A 69 -7.46 -1.80 6.67
CA VAL A 69 -7.84 -0.81 5.64
C VAL A 69 -6.61 0.01 5.30
N THR A 70 -6.30 0.11 4.02
CA THR A 70 -5.10 0.84 3.55
C THR A 70 -5.37 2.28 3.14
N ASP A 71 -6.61 2.58 2.80
CA ASP A 71 -6.98 3.89 2.29
C ASP A 71 -7.87 4.65 3.27
N THR A 72 -7.59 5.93 3.46
CA THR A 72 -8.46 6.86 4.19
C THR A 72 -9.61 7.38 3.33
N THR A 73 -9.45 7.32 2.01
CA THR A 73 -10.45 7.75 1.01
C THR A 73 -10.55 6.69 -0.10
N PRO A 74 -11.74 6.48 -0.69
CA PRO A 74 -11.90 5.53 -1.78
C PRO A 74 -11.01 5.87 -2.98
N ILE A 75 -10.30 4.87 -3.51
CA ILE A 75 -9.53 5.02 -4.75
C ILE A 75 -10.38 4.78 -6.01
N LEU A 76 -11.56 4.18 -5.83
CA LEU A 76 -12.52 3.90 -6.88
C LEU A 76 -13.91 4.38 -6.49
N GLN A 77 -14.64 4.86 -7.49
CA GLN A 77 -16.05 5.18 -7.34
C GLN A 77 -16.92 3.94 -7.62
N PRO A 78 -18.12 3.85 -7.02
CA PRO A 78 -19.05 2.73 -7.28
C PRO A 78 -19.39 2.54 -8.76
N LYS A 79 -19.43 3.62 -9.54
CA LYS A 79 -19.67 3.55 -11.00
C LYS A 79 -18.55 2.82 -11.76
N GLN A 80 -17.31 2.96 -11.30
CA GLN A 80 -16.17 2.27 -11.92
C GLN A 80 -16.22 0.77 -11.63
N ILE A 81 -16.63 0.37 -10.43
CA ILE A 81 -16.82 -1.04 -10.07
C ILE A 81 -17.92 -1.67 -10.94
N LYS A 82 -19.05 -0.97 -11.14
CA LYS A 82 -20.12 -1.42 -12.04
C LYS A 82 -19.63 -1.54 -13.50
N PHE A 83 -18.79 -0.61 -13.93
CA PHE A 83 -18.19 -0.67 -15.26
C PHE A 83 -17.26 -1.89 -15.43
N TRP A 84 -16.47 -2.23 -14.41
CA TRP A 84 -15.65 -3.45 -14.42
C TRP A 84 -16.48 -4.74 -14.46
N GLN A 85 -17.60 -4.75 -13.76
CA GLN A 85 -18.55 -5.88 -13.82
C GLN A 85 -19.12 -6.04 -15.24
N TRP A 86 -19.45 -4.92 -15.89
CA TRP A 86 -19.92 -4.94 -17.28
C TRP A 86 -18.81 -5.45 -18.23
N ILE A 87 -17.57 -4.96 -18.12
CA ILE A 87 -16.42 -5.45 -18.88
C ILE A 87 -16.24 -6.95 -18.69
N SER A 88 -16.31 -7.43 -17.47
CA SER A 88 -16.20 -8.84 -17.10
C SER A 88 -17.23 -9.70 -17.83
N GLN A 89 -18.47 -9.24 -17.84
CA GLN A 89 -19.57 -9.94 -18.54
C GLN A 89 -19.38 -9.90 -20.05
N TYR A 90 -18.99 -8.77 -20.60
CA TYR A 90 -18.83 -8.58 -22.05
C TYR A 90 -17.67 -9.42 -22.61
N TYR A 91 -16.53 -9.46 -21.93
CA TYR A 91 -15.35 -10.20 -22.36
C TYR A 91 -15.25 -11.62 -21.78
N LEU A 92 -16.25 -12.08 -21.02
CA LEU A 92 -16.28 -13.40 -20.40
C LEU A 92 -15.05 -13.70 -19.54
N CYS A 93 -14.55 -12.68 -18.82
CA CYS A 93 -13.42 -12.78 -17.89
C CYS A 93 -13.88 -12.47 -16.46
N THR A 94 -13.04 -12.70 -15.49
CA THR A 94 -13.38 -12.38 -14.08
C THR A 94 -13.17 -10.90 -13.77
N VAL A 95 -13.95 -10.36 -12.81
CA VAL A 95 -13.80 -8.97 -12.37
C VAL A 95 -12.41 -8.74 -11.75
N GLY A 96 -11.81 -9.75 -11.12
CA GLY A 96 -10.43 -9.70 -10.61
C GLY A 96 -9.39 -9.51 -11.70
N GLU A 97 -9.57 -10.10 -12.88
CA GLU A 97 -8.72 -9.87 -14.06
C GLU A 97 -8.90 -8.45 -14.62
N VAL A 98 -10.15 -7.98 -14.71
CA VAL A 98 -10.44 -6.60 -15.10
C VAL A 98 -9.78 -5.62 -14.13
N MET A 99 -9.89 -5.84 -12.82
CA MET A 99 -9.24 -5.03 -11.80
C MET A 99 -7.72 -4.96 -12.00
N LYS A 100 -7.08 -6.11 -12.27
CA LYS A 100 -5.64 -6.15 -12.57
C LYS A 100 -5.25 -5.33 -13.80
N ALA A 101 -6.07 -5.34 -14.83
CA ALA A 101 -5.82 -4.60 -16.06
C ALA A 101 -6.10 -3.09 -15.89
N ALA A 102 -7.20 -2.74 -15.22
CA ALA A 102 -7.70 -1.38 -15.14
C ALA A 102 -6.97 -0.50 -14.11
N LEU A 103 -6.43 -1.09 -13.03
CA LEU A 103 -5.71 -0.30 -12.03
C LEU A 103 -4.32 0.10 -12.53
N PRO A 104 -3.95 1.38 -12.41
CA PRO A 104 -2.57 1.83 -12.61
C PRO A 104 -1.60 1.11 -11.68
N ALA A 105 -0.34 0.95 -12.09
CA ALA A 105 0.67 0.22 -11.33
C ALA A 105 0.83 0.71 -9.88
N GLY A 106 0.74 2.03 -9.65
CA GLY A 106 0.84 2.62 -8.30
C GLY A 106 -0.38 2.42 -7.41
N LEU A 107 -1.51 1.98 -7.97
CA LEU A 107 -2.75 1.66 -7.24
C LEU A 107 -3.04 0.17 -7.22
N LYS A 108 -2.30 -0.62 -8.02
CA LYS A 108 -2.47 -2.08 -8.00
C LYS A 108 -2.21 -2.58 -6.60
N PRO A 109 -3.12 -3.41 -6.08
CA PRO A 109 -2.86 -4.13 -4.86
C PRO A 109 -1.65 -5.03 -5.12
N GLU A 110 -0.50 -4.66 -4.61
CA GLU A 110 0.63 -5.58 -4.61
C GLU A 110 0.29 -6.69 -3.62
N SER A 111 0.42 -7.93 -4.07
CA SER A 111 0.18 -9.11 -3.24
C SER A 111 1.33 -9.34 -2.24
N GLU A 112 2.04 -8.30 -1.87
CA GLU A 112 3.16 -8.35 -0.96
C GLU A 112 2.74 -7.78 0.39
N THR A 113 2.52 -8.68 1.32
CA THR A 113 2.29 -8.34 2.72
C THR A 113 3.59 -7.78 3.28
N LEU A 114 3.62 -6.49 3.54
CA LEU A 114 4.71 -5.83 4.24
C LEU A 114 4.37 -5.75 5.72
N LEU A 115 5.29 -6.18 6.54
CA LEU A 115 5.19 -6.13 7.98
C LEU A 115 6.06 -5.01 8.52
N VAL A 116 5.51 -4.23 9.43
CA VAL A 116 6.21 -3.16 10.17
C VAL A 116 6.03 -3.46 11.65
N ARG A 117 7.10 -3.32 12.43
CA ARG A 117 7.03 -3.39 13.89
C ARG A 117 6.34 -2.14 14.43
N ASN A 118 5.57 -2.33 15.47
CA ASN A 118 5.06 -1.22 16.27
C ASN A 118 6.13 -0.88 17.33
N ASP A 119 6.64 0.34 17.27
CA ASP A 119 7.71 0.82 18.17
C ASP A 119 7.23 0.94 19.64
N ASP A 120 5.92 1.10 19.84
CA ASP A 120 5.31 1.19 21.19
C ASP A 120 5.07 -0.19 21.84
N PHE A 121 5.35 -1.29 21.12
CA PHE A 121 5.12 -2.63 21.64
C PHE A 121 6.27 -3.11 22.54
N GLU A 122 5.93 -3.43 23.80
CA GLU A 122 6.85 -3.97 24.79
C GLU A 122 6.77 -5.51 24.85
N PRO A 123 7.76 -6.25 24.30
CA PRO A 123 7.75 -7.71 24.25
C PRO A 123 7.71 -8.39 25.61
N GLU A 124 8.23 -7.72 26.65
CA GLU A 124 8.36 -8.25 28.01
C GLU A 124 7.01 -8.47 28.70
N ASN A 125 6.00 -7.73 28.28
CA ASN A 125 4.64 -7.79 28.84
C ASN A 125 3.78 -8.93 28.25
N HIS A 126 4.32 -9.68 27.27
CA HIS A 126 3.56 -10.68 26.51
C HIS A 126 4.26 -12.04 26.46
N ARG A 127 3.47 -13.13 26.46
CA ARG A 127 3.99 -14.47 26.22
C ARG A 127 4.26 -14.69 24.75
N LEU A 128 5.49 -14.46 24.33
CA LEU A 128 5.95 -14.63 22.97
C LEU A 128 6.69 -15.97 22.79
N THR A 129 6.50 -16.60 21.63
CA THR A 129 7.27 -17.78 21.26
C THR A 129 8.64 -17.36 20.70
N ALA A 130 9.60 -18.29 20.66
CA ALA A 130 10.91 -18.05 20.03
C ALA A 130 10.78 -17.56 18.56
N ARG A 131 9.73 -18.02 17.85
CA ARG A 131 9.45 -17.57 16.48
C ARG A 131 8.94 -16.13 16.44
N ASP A 132 8.10 -15.73 17.37
CA ASP A 132 7.60 -14.35 17.46
C ASP A 132 8.75 -13.37 17.72
N LEU A 133 9.62 -13.70 18.66
CA LEU A 133 10.83 -12.92 18.94
C LEU A 133 11.76 -12.82 17.73
N SER A 134 11.93 -13.92 17.00
CA SER A 134 12.74 -13.90 15.76
C SER A 134 12.16 -12.99 14.70
N ILE A 135 10.84 -12.91 14.57
CA ILE A 135 10.17 -11.98 13.64
C ILE A 135 10.37 -10.54 14.10
N LEU A 136 10.11 -10.25 15.38
CA LEU A 136 10.26 -8.90 15.94
C LEU A 136 11.70 -8.39 15.81
N ASN A 137 12.69 -9.23 16.08
CA ASN A 137 14.11 -8.87 15.92
C ASN A 137 14.50 -8.56 14.48
N LEU A 138 13.89 -9.23 13.49
CA LEU A 138 14.13 -8.91 12.08
C LEU A 138 13.44 -7.64 11.63
N LEU A 139 12.41 -7.19 12.34
CA LEU A 139 11.67 -5.96 12.07
C LEU A 139 12.17 -4.77 12.91
N ASP A 140 13.21 -4.97 13.72
CA ASP A 140 13.74 -3.97 14.65
C ASP A 140 14.49 -2.81 13.95
N ASP A 141 14.70 -2.92 12.65
CA ASP A 141 15.35 -1.88 11.84
C ASP A 141 14.40 -0.72 11.45
N GLY A 142 13.17 -0.72 11.94
CA GLY A 142 12.15 0.29 11.66
C GLY A 142 11.67 0.33 10.21
N LYS A 143 12.06 -0.69 9.40
CA LYS A 143 11.66 -0.78 7.99
C LYS A 143 10.53 -1.77 7.78
N SER A 144 9.83 -1.58 6.69
CA SER A 144 8.85 -2.56 6.24
C SER A 144 9.55 -3.74 5.54
N HIS A 145 9.22 -4.96 5.94
CA HIS A 145 9.75 -6.17 5.36
C HIS A 145 8.66 -7.03 4.72
N ARG A 146 8.96 -7.63 3.57
CA ARG A 146 8.03 -8.55 2.90
C ARG A 146 7.97 -9.86 3.70
N LEU A 147 6.78 -10.39 3.88
CA LEU A 147 6.61 -11.69 4.54
C LEU A 147 7.47 -12.79 3.90
N ILE A 148 7.55 -12.81 2.57
CA ILE A 148 8.37 -13.77 1.81
C ILE A 148 9.86 -13.65 2.14
N ASP A 149 10.35 -12.43 2.32
CA ASP A 149 11.77 -12.20 2.64
C ASP A 149 12.08 -12.62 4.09
N LEU A 150 11.12 -12.44 5.01
CA LEU A 150 11.22 -12.92 6.39
C LEU A 150 11.21 -14.46 6.43
N GLU A 151 10.32 -15.11 5.67
CA GLU A 151 10.29 -16.59 5.55
C GLU A 151 11.61 -17.13 5.03
N ARG A 152 12.22 -16.44 4.05
CA ARG A 152 13.53 -16.82 3.50
C ARG A 152 14.65 -16.63 4.52
N LYS A 153 14.68 -15.48 5.22
CA LYS A 153 15.72 -15.19 6.23
C LYS A 153 15.66 -16.14 7.42
N LEU A 154 14.47 -16.45 7.90
CA LEU A 154 14.28 -17.36 9.03
C LEU A 154 14.30 -18.85 8.65
N LYS A 155 14.42 -19.18 7.35
CA LYS A 155 14.29 -20.53 6.80
C LYS A 155 13.05 -21.27 7.35
N ALA A 156 11.98 -20.52 7.62
CA ALA A 156 10.77 -20.99 8.25
C ALA A 156 9.64 -21.04 7.23
N THR A 157 9.01 -22.19 7.12
CA THR A 157 7.75 -22.35 6.38
C THR A 157 6.57 -22.05 7.30
N ASN A 158 5.54 -21.40 6.76
CA ASN A 158 4.29 -21.11 7.46
C ASN A 158 4.43 -20.16 8.67
N MET A 159 4.86 -18.92 8.41
CA MET A 159 4.96 -17.88 9.43
C MET A 159 3.62 -17.20 9.75
N LEU A 160 2.57 -17.44 8.96
CA LEU A 160 1.27 -16.79 9.09
C LEU A 160 0.62 -16.91 10.47
N PRO A 161 0.67 -18.04 11.20
CA PRO A 161 0.09 -18.11 12.55
C PRO A 161 0.82 -17.19 13.55
N ALA A 162 2.15 -17.06 13.41
CA ALA A 162 2.93 -16.15 14.25
C ALA A 162 2.65 -14.68 13.90
N VAL A 163 2.59 -14.38 12.59
CA VAL A 163 2.23 -13.03 12.11
C VAL A 163 0.83 -12.64 12.59
N LYS A 164 -0.16 -13.53 12.47
CA LYS A 164 -1.52 -13.27 12.95
C LYS A 164 -1.54 -12.96 14.45
N ARG A 165 -0.86 -13.77 15.25
CA ARG A 165 -0.77 -13.54 16.71
C ARG A 165 -0.08 -12.22 17.04
N LEU A 166 1.02 -11.89 16.37
CA LEU A 166 1.71 -10.61 16.57
C LEU A 166 0.86 -9.41 16.13
N MET A 167 -0.01 -9.58 15.15
CA MET A 167 -1.00 -8.56 14.79
C MET A 167 -2.11 -8.42 15.84
N GLU A 168 -2.62 -9.54 16.35
CA GLU A 168 -3.63 -9.55 17.43
C GLU A 168 -3.08 -8.91 18.73
N LEU A 169 -1.77 -8.98 18.94
CA LEU A 169 -1.07 -8.32 20.05
C LEU A 169 -0.67 -6.87 19.73
N GLU A 170 -1.02 -6.37 18.55
CA GLU A 170 -0.60 -5.04 18.04
C GLU A 170 0.94 -4.84 18.00
N ALA A 171 1.70 -5.93 18.03
CA ALA A 171 3.17 -5.92 17.98
C ALA A 171 3.69 -5.56 16.57
N ILE A 172 2.93 -5.91 15.55
CA ILE A 172 3.22 -5.60 14.14
C ILE A 172 1.97 -5.14 13.43
N SER A 173 2.14 -4.25 12.47
CA SER A 173 1.10 -3.82 11.55
C SER A 173 1.41 -4.29 10.13
N ILE A 174 0.36 -4.49 9.32
CA ILE A 174 0.51 -4.66 7.89
C ILE A 174 0.62 -3.27 7.27
N SER A 175 1.77 -2.96 6.71
CA SER A 175 1.97 -1.79 5.87
C SER A 175 1.91 -2.23 4.42
N GLU A 176 1.10 -1.59 3.62
CA GLU A 176 1.31 -1.60 2.18
C GLU A 176 2.34 -0.52 1.86
N ASN A 177 3.55 -0.92 1.55
CA ASN A 177 4.35 -0.06 0.73
C ASN A 177 3.68 -0.06 -0.65
N LEU A 178 2.94 0.98 -0.91
CA LEU A 178 2.87 1.47 -2.26
C LEU A 178 4.32 1.70 -2.64
N SER A 179 4.98 0.65 -3.16
CA SER A 179 6.22 0.87 -3.86
C SER A 179 5.81 1.87 -4.94
N ARG A 180 6.11 3.13 -4.68
CA ARG A 180 5.91 4.19 -5.64
C ARG A 180 6.81 3.82 -6.81
N GLY A 181 6.31 2.95 -7.68
CA GLY A 181 6.94 2.65 -8.96
C GLY A 181 7.06 3.91 -9.81
N PHE A 182 6.35 4.96 -9.40
CA PHE A 182 6.50 6.30 -9.94
C PHE A 182 7.48 7.09 -9.06
N LYS A 183 8.72 7.14 -9.52
CA LYS A 183 9.65 8.19 -9.09
C LYS A 183 9.35 9.43 -9.93
N PRO A 184 8.78 10.50 -9.35
CA PRO A 184 8.56 11.72 -10.11
C PRO A 184 9.91 12.14 -10.70
N LYS A 185 9.94 12.30 -12.02
CA LYS A 185 11.13 12.81 -12.70
C LYS A 185 11.33 14.23 -12.20
N LYS A 186 12.36 14.44 -11.40
CA LYS A 186 12.70 15.77 -10.92
C LYS A 186 13.53 16.43 -12.00
N GLU A 187 13.06 17.55 -12.48
CA GLU A 187 13.85 18.45 -13.33
C GLU A 187 14.42 19.54 -12.44
N THR A 188 15.71 19.78 -12.59
CA THR A 188 16.36 20.87 -11.89
C THR A 188 16.17 22.14 -12.72
N HIS A 189 15.33 23.04 -12.21
CA HIS A 189 15.18 24.36 -12.79
C HIS A 189 16.15 25.31 -12.10
N VAL A 190 16.94 26.01 -12.89
CA VAL A 190 17.83 27.07 -12.41
C VAL A 190 17.21 28.39 -12.81
N ARG A 191 17.12 29.32 -11.88
CA ARG A 191 16.62 30.67 -12.11
C ARG A 191 17.63 31.67 -11.54
N LEU A 192 17.89 32.73 -12.32
CA LEU A 192 18.64 33.88 -11.81
C LEU A 192 17.85 34.53 -10.67
N THR A 193 18.52 34.88 -9.58
CA THR A 193 17.87 35.60 -8.47
C THR A 193 17.56 37.03 -8.88
N ASP A 194 16.49 37.61 -8.35
CA ASP A 194 16.01 38.95 -8.68
C ASP A 194 17.05 40.03 -8.42
N ALA A 195 18.03 39.74 -7.54
CA ALA A 195 19.17 40.62 -7.25
C ALA A 195 20.05 40.91 -8.46
N TYR A 196 20.05 40.07 -9.49
CA TYR A 196 20.92 40.16 -10.66
C TYR A 196 20.18 40.46 -11.97
N PHE A 197 18.95 40.96 -11.90
CA PHE A 197 18.20 41.40 -13.09
C PHE A 197 18.67 42.74 -13.65
N SER A 198 19.50 43.53 -12.91
CA SER A 198 20.06 44.74 -13.44
C SER A 198 21.38 44.47 -14.16
N GLU A 199 21.59 45.10 -15.29
CA GLU A 199 22.75 44.92 -16.15
C GLU A 199 24.06 45.23 -15.41
N GLU A 200 24.06 46.25 -14.52
CA GLU A 200 25.21 46.61 -13.69
C GLU A 200 25.62 45.49 -12.72
N LYS A 201 24.65 44.88 -12.05
CA LYS A 201 24.91 43.78 -11.10
C LYS A 201 25.31 42.49 -11.81
N LEU A 202 24.77 42.27 -13.01
CA LEU A 202 25.12 41.14 -13.83
C LEU A 202 26.58 41.23 -14.30
N ASN A 203 27.02 42.42 -14.76
CA ASN A 203 28.41 42.69 -15.16
C ASN A 203 29.37 42.53 -13.97
N ALA A 204 29.01 43.03 -12.79
CA ALA A 204 29.79 42.82 -11.57
C ALA A 204 29.90 41.33 -11.19
N LEU A 205 28.86 40.54 -11.42
CA LEU A 205 28.87 39.08 -11.21
C LEU A 205 29.87 38.42 -12.18
N PHE A 206 29.89 38.77 -13.46
CA PHE A 206 30.87 38.27 -14.43
C PHE A 206 32.31 38.56 -14.00
N ASP A 207 32.58 39.75 -13.48
CA ASP A 207 33.91 40.10 -12.97
C ASP A 207 34.33 39.20 -11.80
N THR A 208 33.40 38.82 -10.92
CA THR A 208 33.69 37.90 -9.82
C THR A 208 33.90 36.45 -10.30
N LEU A 209 33.24 36.04 -11.41
CA LEU A 209 33.30 34.68 -11.96
C LEU A 209 34.52 34.43 -12.85
N ARG A 210 35.36 35.43 -13.17
CA ARG A 210 36.60 35.27 -13.96
C ARG A 210 37.54 34.17 -13.47
N ARG A 211 37.48 33.84 -12.16
CA ARG A 211 38.24 32.73 -11.55
C ARG A 211 37.51 31.40 -11.52
N ALA A 212 36.27 31.35 -12.03
CA ALA A 212 35.38 30.16 -12.03
C ALA A 212 34.78 29.91 -13.42
N PRO A 213 35.56 29.49 -14.42
CA PRO A 213 35.17 29.46 -15.83
C PRO A 213 33.95 28.54 -16.11
N ALA A 214 33.76 27.50 -15.31
CA ALA A 214 32.59 26.62 -15.44
C ALA A 214 31.27 27.31 -15.01
N GLN A 215 31.33 28.18 -13.99
CA GLN A 215 30.18 28.96 -13.53
C GLN A 215 29.87 30.12 -14.49
N GLU A 216 30.88 30.75 -15.01
CA GLU A 216 30.74 31.76 -16.04
C GLU A 216 30.09 31.21 -17.32
N ALA A 217 30.56 30.05 -17.80
CA ALA A 217 29.96 29.36 -18.95
C ALA A 217 28.49 28.94 -18.72
N LEU A 218 28.15 28.54 -17.49
CA LEU A 218 26.76 28.21 -17.12
C LEU A 218 25.88 29.46 -17.16
N LEU A 219 26.35 30.57 -16.61
CA LEU A 219 25.63 31.85 -16.59
C LEU A 219 25.43 32.40 -18.01
N LEU A 220 26.46 32.36 -18.85
CA LEU A 220 26.36 32.75 -20.26
C LEU A 220 25.36 31.90 -21.07
N ARG A 221 25.22 30.64 -20.71
CA ARG A 221 24.26 29.75 -21.39
C ARG A 221 22.83 29.94 -20.90
N TYR A 222 22.68 30.50 -19.69
CA TYR A 222 21.38 30.79 -19.10
C TYR A 222 20.79 32.10 -19.65
N LEU A 223 21.60 33.12 -19.92
CA LEU A 223 21.22 34.40 -20.47
C LEU A 223 20.97 34.31 -21.97
#